data_7814d031de388dd0490f93968bf2de1f
#
_entry.id   7814d031de388dd0490f93968bf2de1f
#
_cell.length_a   1.000
_cell.length_b   1.000
_cell.length_c   1.000
_cell.angle_alpha   90.00
_cell.angle_beta   90.00
_cell.angle_gamma   90.00
#
_symmetry.space_group_name_H-M   'P 1'
#
loop_
_entity.id
_entity.type
_entity.pdbx_description
1 polymer ?
#
loop_
_entity_poly.entity_id
_entity_poly.type
_entity_poly.pdbx_seq_one_letter_code
_entity_poly.pdbx_strand_id
1 'polypeptide(L)'
;MTSIRVPDIWQLQLMAVQKCAVDSVPFVRKIAAHALLKLYHYDPSQEESVLPILKSFLRETNPLVFSSAIIAYSEICPTRYELLNGCYRRLLELLPQLDDGAQAVSLSVLMKYARTQFLQPTEKDFDALEEAAVARVAPEPV
;
A
#
# COMPACT_ATOMS: atom_id res chain seq x y z
N MET A 1 2.69 23.75 -15.54
CA MET A 1 3.48 23.11 -16.62
C MET A 1 3.05 21.68 -16.92
N THR A 2 1.80 21.40 -16.74
CA THR A 2 1.27 20.03 -16.91
C THR A 2 0.60 19.82 -18.26
N SER A 3 0.63 20.81 -19.14
CA SER A 3 -0.07 20.76 -20.42
C SER A 3 0.76 20.22 -21.59
N ILE A 4 2.04 19.94 -21.39
CA ILE A 4 2.90 19.41 -22.45
C ILE A 4 3.03 17.89 -22.26
N ARG A 5 2.22 17.16 -23.01
CA ARG A 5 2.26 15.70 -23.06
C ARG A 5 3.35 15.24 -24.02
N VAL A 6 4.59 15.48 -23.65
CA VAL A 6 5.71 14.92 -24.41
C VAL A 6 6.20 13.68 -23.68
N PRO A 7 6.26 12.50 -24.33
CA PRO A 7 6.74 11.28 -23.71
C PRO A 7 8.10 11.43 -23.02
N ASP A 8 8.96 12.25 -23.57
CA ASP A 8 10.29 12.51 -23.00
C ASP A 8 10.23 13.21 -21.66
N ILE A 9 9.28 14.17 -21.47
CA ILE A 9 9.09 14.87 -20.19
C ILE A 9 8.55 13.90 -19.15
N TRP A 10 7.63 13.03 -19.53
CA TRP A 10 7.09 12.00 -18.64
C TRP A 10 8.20 11.07 -18.16
N GLN A 11 9.09 10.65 -19.06
CA GLN A 11 10.24 9.80 -18.72
C GLN A 11 11.19 10.51 -17.74
N LEU A 12 11.48 11.79 -17.96
CA LEU A 12 12.30 12.58 -17.07
C LEU A 12 11.70 12.70 -15.68
N GLN A 13 10.39 12.92 -15.60
CA GLN A 13 9.66 12.96 -14.33
C GLN A 13 9.69 11.61 -13.62
N LEU A 14 9.54 10.52 -14.36
CA LEU A 14 9.63 9.17 -13.82
C LEU A 14 11.03 8.89 -13.25
N MET A 15 12.08 9.28 -13.97
CA MET A 15 13.46 9.14 -13.49
C MET A 15 13.70 9.95 -12.21
N ALA A 16 13.14 11.17 -12.13
CA ALA A 16 13.22 11.99 -10.93
C ALA A 16 12.53 11.33 -9.74
N VAL A 17 11.36 10.75 -9.96
CA VAL A 17 10.63 9.99 -8.92
C VAL A 17 11.43 8.78 -8.46
N GLN A 18 12.00 8.02 -9.38
CA GLN A 18 12.86 6.87 -9.05
C GLN A 18 14.05 7.29 -8.18
N LYS A 19 14.67 8.41 -8.50
CA LYS A 19 15.79 8.93 -7.73
C LYS A 19 15.38 9.36 -6.33
N CYS A 20 14.23 10.02 -6.20
CA CYS A 20 13.69 10.42 -4.91
C CYS A 20 13.19 9.23 -4.08
N ALA A 21 12.78 8.16 -4.72
CA ALA A 21 12.29 6.95 -4.05
C ALA A 21 13.38 6.24 -3.23
N VAL A 22 14.64 6.46 -3.54
CA VAL A 22 15.77 5.87 -2.81
C VAL A 22 16.49 6.88 -1.92
N ASP A 23 15.93 8.08 -1.74
CA ASP A 23 16.48 9.09 -0.87
C ASP A 23 16.47 8.63 0.59
N SER A 24 17.48 9.07 1.36
CA SER A 24 17.60 8.73 2.78
C SER A 24 16.54 9.39 3.66
N VAL A 25 15.96 10.50 3.22
CA VAL A 25 14.94 11.25 3.97
C VAL A 25 13.56 10.67 3.70
N PRO A 26 12.85 10.17 4.72
CA PRO A 26 11.52 9.58 4.53
C PRO A 26 10.50 10.54 3.91
N PHE A 27 10.57 11.81 4.25
CA PHE A 27 9.67 12.83 3.69
C PHE A 27 9.83 12.97 2.18
N VAL A 28 11.05 12.89 1.67
CA VAL A 28 11.33 12.91 0.22
C VAL A 28 10.72 11.69 -0.47
N ARG A 29 10.86 10.51 0.15
CA ARG A 29 10.25 9.28 -0.37
C ARG A 29 8.72 9.36 -0.39
N LYS A 30 8.13 9.97 0.63
CA LYS A 30 6.68 10.22 0.68
C LYS A 30 6.22 11.09 -0.49
N ILE A 31 6.90 12.19 -0.74
CA ILE A 31 6.61 13.07 -1.87
C ILE A 31 6.76 12.35 -3.20
N ALA A 32 7.78 11.49 -3.31
CA ALA A 32 8.00 10.68 -4.51
C ALA A 32 6.81 9.73 -4.78
N ALA A 33 6.25 9.11 -3.75
CA ALA A 33 5.06 8.26 -3.87
C ALA A 33 3.84 9.04 -4.38
N HIS A 34 3.62 10.25 -3.86
CA HIS A 34 2.56 11.12 -4.35
C HIS A 34 2.78 11.57 -5.79
N ALA A 35 4.03 11.87 -6.16
CA ALA A 35 4.38 12.24 -7.52
C ALA A 35 4.15 11.07 -8.49
N LEU A 36 4.46 9.86 -8.08
CA LEU A 36 4.20 8.65 -8.85
C LEU A 36 2.71 8.50 -9.17
N LEU A 37 1.86 8.73 -8.19
CA LEU A 37 0.41 8.70 -8.36
C LEU A 37 -0.06 9.73 -9.37
N LYS A 38 0.45 10.95 -9.30
CA LYS A 38 0.15 12.01 -10.27
C LYS A 38 0.59 11.66 -11.69
N LEU A 39 1.75 11.04 -11.84
CA LEU A 39 2.24 10.56 -13.14
C LEU A 39 1.33 9.50 -13.73
N TYR A 40 0.86 8.59 -12.91
CA TYR A 40 -0.10 7.57 -13.34
C TYR A 40 -1.42 8.18 -13.81
N HIS A 41 -1.97 9.13 -13.05
CA HIS A 41 -3.20 9.82 -13.45
C HIS A 41 -3.03 10.61 -14.75
N TYR A 42 -1.84 11.11 -14.99
CA TYR A 42 -1.53 11.86 -16.20
C TYR A 42 -1.54 10.96 -17.44
N ASP A 43 -0.96 9.79 -17.36
CA ASP A 43 -0.92 8.79 -18.44
C ASP A 43 -1.08 7.36 -17.88
N PRO A 44 -2.32 6.90 -17.71
CA PRO A 44 -2.57 5.56 -17.20
C PRO A 44 -2.05 4.42 -18.10
N SER A 45 -1.77 4.70 -19.37
CA SER A 45 -1.22 3.69 -20.29
C SER A 45 0.19 3.24 -19.92
N GLN A 46 0.89 4.00 -19.07
CA GLN A 46 2.25 3.71 -18.60
C GLN A 46 2.27 2.94 -17.27
N GLU A 47 1.21 2.24 -16.96
CA GLU A 47 1.10 1.45 -15.72
C GLU A 47 2.29 0.53 -15.52
N GLU A 48 2.74 -0.16 -16.56
CA GLU A 48 3.86 -1.10 -16.48
C GLU A 48 5.18 -0.45 -16.05
N SER A 49 5.38 0.82 -16.42
CA SER A 49 6.56 1.59 -16.01
C SER A 49 6.48 2.04 -14.56
N VAL A 50 5.27 2.24 -14.05
CA VAL A 50 5.00 2.70 -12.68
C VAL A 50 5.04 1.53 -11.68
N LEU A 51 4.63 0.35 -12.06
CA LEU A 51 4.51 -0.81 -11.18
C LEU A 51 5.81 -1.17 -10.43
N PRO A 52 7.00 -1.23 -11.07
CA PRO A 52 8.23 -1.56 -10.35
C PRO A 52 8.56 -0.55 -9.25
N ILE A 53 8.27 0.71 -9.48
CA ILE A 53 8.52 1.79 -8.51
C ILE A 53 7.54 1.67 -7.34
N LEU A 54 6.27 1.43 -7.64
CA LEU A 54 5.25 1.20 -6.63
C LEU A 54 5.58 -0.01 -5.76
N LYS A 55 6.06 -1.08 -6.37
CA LYS A 55 6.51 -2.28 -5.66
C LYS A 55 7.65 -1.95 -4.69
N SER A 56 8.57 -1.09 -5.09
CA SER A 56 9.65 -0.61 -4.22
C SER A 56 9.09 0.15 -3.02
N PHE A 57 8.11 1.03 -3.21
CA PHE A 57 7.45 1.75 -2.12
C PHE A 57 6.70 0.82 -1.17
N LEU A 58 6.10 -0.23 -1.67
CA LEU A 58 5.40 -1.22 -0.82
C LEU A 58 6.33 -2.04 0.07
N ARG A 59 7.63 -1.99 -0.18
CA ARG A 59 8.66 -2.61 0.68
C ARG A 59 9.10 -1.72 1.83
N GLU A 60 8.63 -0.48 1.87
CA GLU A 60 8.99 0.47 2.92
C GLU A 60 8.53 0.00 4.29
N THR A 61 9.37 0.28 5.29
CA THR A 61 9.06 -0.01 6.70
C THR A 61 8.64 1.23 7.48
N ASN A 62 8.89 2.42 6.93
CA ASN A 62 8.50 3.68 7.56
C ASN A 62 7.01 3.95 7.35
N PRO A 63 6.21 4.12 8.42
CA PRO A 63 4.77 4.34 8.30
C PRO A 63 4.39 5.56 7.45
N LEU A 64 5.20 6.61 7.51
CA LEU A 64 4.96 7.83 6.75
C LEU A 64 5.00 7.60 5.25
N VAL A 65 5.98 6.85 4.78
CA VAL A 65 6.14 6.52 3.37
C VAL A 65 5.14 5.44 2.96
N PHE A 66 4.93 4.44 3.81
CA PHE A 66 4.02 3.34 3.56
C PHE A 66 2.57 3.81 3.42
N SER A 67 2.15 4.82 4.19
CA SER A 67 0.83 5.45 4.06
C SER A 67 0.58 5.94 2.63
N SER A 68 1.55 6.64 2.07
CA SER A 68 1.46 7.15 0.70
C SER A 68 1.53 6.03 -0.33
N ALA A 69 2.33 5.01 -0.07
CA ALA A 69 2.47 3.85 -0.94
C ALA A 69 1.16 3.06 -1.06
N ILE A 70 0.46 2.84 0.05
CA ILE A 70 -0.79 2.09 0.03
C ILE A 70 -1.92 2.87 -0.65
N ILE A 71 -1.96 4.18 -0.49
CA ILE A 71 -2.90 5.04 -1.19
C ILE A 71 -2.64 4.97 -2.70
N ALA A 72 -1.39 5.09 -3.11
CA ALA A 72 -1.01 4.96 -4.51
C ALA A 72 -1.39 3.58 -5.08
N TYR A 73 -1.13 2.51 -4.33
CA TYR A 73 -1.53 1.16 -4.73
C TYR A 73 -3.04 1.06 -4.97
N SER A 74 -3.85 1.59 -4.07
CA SER A 74 -5.30 1.50 -4.17
C SER A 74 -5.88 2.23 -5.39
N GLU A 75 -5.19 3.23 -5.89
CA GLU A 75 -5.63 3.99 -7.05
C GLU A 75 -5.04 3.48 -8.37
N ILE A 76 -3.79 3.00 -8.34
CA ILE A 76 -3.11 2.54 -9.55
C ILE A 76 -3.52 1.12 -9.92
N CYS A 77 -3.45 0.19 -8.97
CA CYS A 77 -3.64 -1.23 -9.26
C CYS A 77 -4.35 -1.98 -8.13
N PRO A 78 -5.60 -1.60 -7.80
CA PRO A 78 -6.31 -2.20 -6.65
C PRO A 78 -6.59 -3.69 -6.81
N THR A 79 -6.50 -4.23 -8.02
CA THR A 79 -6.76 -5.65 -8.31
C THR A 79 -5.51 -6.52 -8.36
N ARG A 80 -4.32 -5.93 -8.28
CA ARG A 80 -3.07 -6.68 -8.31
C ARG A 80 -2.67 -7.18 -6.92
N TYR A 81 -3.37 -8.19 -6.45
CA TYR A 81 -3.17 -8.77 -5.12
C TYR A 81 -1.79 -9.42 -4.93
N GLU A 82 -1.13 -9.79 -6.01
CA GLU A 82 0.23 -10.33 -5.97
C GLU A 82 1.24 -9.35 -5.35
N LEU A 83 1.04 -8.05 -5.51
CA LEU A 83 1.85 -7.02 -4.86
C LEU A 83 1.59 -6.98 -3.35
N LEU A 84 0.35 -7.22 -2.94
CA LEU A 84 -0.02 -7.29 -1.52
C LEU A 84 0.51 -8.54 -0.83
N ASN A 85 0.65 -9.65 -1.53
CA ASN A 85 1.16 -10.89 -0.94
C ASN A 85 2.52 -10.69 -0.26
N GLY A 86 3.37 -9.83 -0.83
CA GLY A 86 4.68 -9.53 -0.27
C GLY A 86 4.66 -8.58 0.92
N CYS A 87 3.63 -7.76 1.08
CA CYS A 87 3.57 -6.71 2.11
C CYS A 87 2.37 -6.84 3.05
N TYR A 88 1.55 -7.87 2.91
CA TYR A 88 0.32 -8.06 3.69
C TYR A 88 0.56 -8.01 5.21
N ARG A 89 1.55 -8.75 5.69
CA ARG A 89 1.87 -8.77 7.12
C ARG A 89 2.39 -7.43 7.62
N ARG A 90 3.22 -6.78 6.82
CA ARG A 90 3.74 -5.45 7.15
C ARG A 90 2.61 -4.42 7.21
N LEU A 91 1.66 -4.51 6.29
CA LEU A 91 0.49 -3.63 6.30
C LEU A 91 -0.30 -3.78 7.61
N LEU A 92 -0.51 -5.01 8.08
CA LEU A 92 -1.17 -5.26 9.34
C LEU A 92 -0.40 -4.71 10.54
N GLU A 93 0.92 -4.87 10.55
CA GLU A 93 1.78 -4.38 11.61
C GLU A 93 1.84 -2.85 11.67
N LEU A 94 1.86 -2.20 10.52
CA LEU A 94 1.95 -0.75 10.42
C LEU A 94 0.59 -0.04 10.51
N LEU A 95 -0.50 -0.78 10.36
CA LEU A 95 -1.85 -0.21 10.30
C LEU A 95 -2.16 0.79 11.42
N PRO A 96 -1.85 0.53 12.70
CA PRO A 96 -2.11 1.49 13.78
C PRO A 96 -1.27 2.76 13.69
N GLN A 97 -0.17 2.74 12.95
CA GLN A 97 0.77 3.85 12.83
C GLN A 97 0.51 4.70 11.59
N LEU A 98 -0.38 4.26 10.70
CA LEU A 98 -0.73 5.00 9.50
C LEU A 98 -1.66 6.17 9.85
N ASP A 99 -1.68 7.20 8.99
CA ASP A 99 -2.63 8.29 9.15
C ASP A 99 -4.07 7.82 8.84
N ASP A 100 -5.06 8.60 9.23
CA ASP A 100 -6.48 8.23 9.14
C ASP A 100 -6.91 7.86 7.72
N GLY A 101 -6.47 8.64 6.73
CA GLY A 101 -6.78 8.37 5.33
C GLY A 101 -6.18 7.07 4.84
N ALA A 102 -4.94 6.81 5.20
CA ALA A 102 -4.25 5.57 4.85
C ALA A 102 -4.84 4.36 5.58
N GLN A 103 -5.28 4.52 6.83
CA GLN A 103 -5.97 3.46 7.56
C GLN A 103 -7.28 3.06 6.88
N ALA A 104 -8.08 4.03 6.46
CA ALA A 104 -9.34 3.77 5.77
C ALA A 104 -9.10 3.02 4.44
N VAL A 105 -8.14 3.48 3.65
CA VAL A 105 -7.75 2.83 2.40
C VAL A 105 -7.21 1.42 2.65
N SER A 106 -6.37 1.26 3.65
CA SER A 106 -5.79 -0.03 4.01
C SER A 106 -6.84 -1.05 4.42
N LEU A 107 -7.82 -0.65 5.22
CA LEU A 107 -8.93 -1.52 5.61
C LEU A 107 -9.76 -1.94 4.40
N SER A 108 -10.04 -1.02 3.49
CA SER A 108 -10.75 -1.33 2.25
C SER A 108 -9.98 -2.32 1.37
N VAL A 109 -8.69 -2.10 1.21
CA VAL A 109 -7.80 -2.98 0.43
C VAL A 109 -7.71 -4.37 1.07
N LEU A 110 -7.52 -4.44 2.38
CA LEU A 110 -7.45 -5.71 3.12
C LEU A 110 -8.75 -6.50 3.04
N MET A 111 -9.89 -5.81 3.08
CA MET A 111 -11.19 -6.46 2.97
C MET A 111 -11.38 -7.10 1.59
N LYS A 112 -11.02 -6.39 0.53
CA LYS A 112 -11.07 -6.92 -0.84
C LYS A 112 -10.10 -8.07 -1.03
N TYR A 113 -8.89 -7.94 -0.48
CA TYR A 113 -7.87 -8.99 -0.50
C TYR A 113 -8.36 -10.26 0.19
N ALA A 114 -8.92 -10.13 1.38
CA ALA A 114 -9.44 -11.26 2.15
C ALA A 114 -10.57 -11.99 1.40
N ARG A 115 -11.46 -11.26 0.75
CA ARG A 115 -12.56 -11.84 -0.01
C ARG A 115 -12.11 -12.66 -1.23
N THR A 116 -10.97 -12.30 -1.81
CA THR A 116 -10.49 -12.94 -3.04
C THR A 116 -9.42 -13.99 -2.80
N GLN A 117 -8.61 -13.83 -1.75
CA GLN A 117 -7.44 -14.68 -1.49
C GLN A 117 -7.66 -15.70 -0.39
N PHE A 118 -8.59 -15.46 0.53
CA PHE A 118 -8.90 -16.39 1.60
C PHE A 118 -10.20 -17.14 1.32
N LEU A 119 -10.25 -18.39 1.79
CA LEU A 119 -11.45 -19.18 1.78
C LEU A 119 -12.51 -18.54 2.69
N GLN A 120 -13.76 -18.70 2.33
CA GLN A 120 -14.85 -18.23 3.16
C GLN A 120 -14.78 -18.92 4.54
N PRO A 121 -14.77 -18.18 5.65
CA PRO A 121 -14.65 -18.79 6.97
C PRO A 121 -15.88 -19.65 7.28
N THR A 122 -15.62 -20.79 7.92
CA THR A 122 -16.66 -21.70 8.38
C THR A 122 -17.07 -21.34 9.83
N GLU A 123 -18.18 -21.88 10.31
CA GLU A 123 -18.59 -21.72 11.73
C GLU A 123 -17.46 -22.10 12.69
N LYS A 124 -16.74 -23.19 12.40
CA LYS A 124 -15.60 -23.64 13.21
C LYS A 124 -14.47 -22.61 13.29
N ASP A 125 -14.26 -21.84 12.22
CA ASP A 125 -13.24 -20.80 12.20
C ASP A 125 -13.66 -19.63 13.10
N PHE A 126 -14.95 -19.30 13.14
CA PHE A 126 -15.47 -18.28 14.05
C PHE A 126 -15.37 -18.71 15.51
N ASP A 127 -15.72 -19.96 15.81
CA ASP A 127 -15.59 -20.53 17.16
C ASP A 127 -14.13 -20.48 17.63
N ALA A 128 -13.19 -20.86 16.78
CA ALA A 128 -11.76 -20.80 17.07
C ALA A 128 -11.26 -19.38 17.32
N LEU A 129 -11.77 -18.40 16.56
CA LEU A 129 -11.43 -17.00 16.75
C LEU A 129 -12.00 -16.46 18.06
N GLU A 130 -13.22 -16.85 18.39
CA GLU A 130 -13.87 -16.45 19.63
C GLU A 130 -13.11 -17.01 20.84
N GLU A 131 -12.74 -18.29 20.81
CA GLU A 131 -11.91 -18.91 21.84
C GLU A 131 -10.55 -18.21 21.98
N ALA A 132 -9.90 -17.89 20.87
CA ALA A 132 -8.62 -17.19 20.87
C ALA A 132 -8.77 -15.77 21.43
N ALA A 133 -9.85 -15.07 21.12
CA ALA A 133 -10.14 -13.73 21.64
C ALA A 133 -10.40 -13.78 23.15
N VAL A 134 -11.17 -14.76 23.63
CA VAL A 134 -11.43 -14.97 25.05
C VAL A 134 -10.14 -15.29 25.80
N ALA A 135 -9.27 -16.13 25.22
CA ALA A 135 -7.97 -16.46 25.81
C ALA A 135 -7.05 -15.25 25.95
N ARG A 136 -7.13 -14.28 25.03
CA ARG A 136 -6.34 -13.04 25.08
C ARG A 136 -6.86 -12.04 26.11
N VAL A 137 -8.13 -12.08 26.40
CA VAL A 137 -8.80 -11.14 27.33
C VAL A 137 -8.90 -11.74 28.74
N ALA A 138 -8.66 -13.04 28.91
CA ALA A 138 -8.67 -13.70 30.21
C ALA A 138 -7.68 -13.00 31.16
N PRO A 139 -8.11 -12.54 32.36
CA PRO A 139 -7.21 -11.92 33.30
C PRO A 139 -6.16 -12.92 33.74
N GLU A 140 -4.92 -12.47 33.84
CA GLU A 140 -3.84 -13.30 34.36
C GLU A 140 -4.22 -13.80 35.76
N PRO A 141 -3.97 -15.09 36.05
CA PRO A 141 -4.20 -15.60 37.41
C PRO A 141 -3.26 -14.87 38.37
N VAL A 142 -3.84 -14.28 39.37
CA VAL A 142 -3.12 -13.58 40.42
C VAL A 142 -2.36 -14.59 41.27
#